data_0e8bc256f2bd14a1d4960c2a4b1b3658
#
_entry.id   0e8bc256f2bd14a1d4960c2a4b1b3658
#
_cell.length_a   1.000
_cell.length_b   1.000
_cell.length_c   1.000
_cell.angle_alpha   90.00
_cell.angle_beta   90.00
_cell.angle_gamma   90.00
#
_symmetry.space_group_name_H-M   'P 1'
#
loop_
_entity.id
_entity.type
_entity.pdbx_description
1 polymer ?
#
loop_
_entity_poly.entity_id
_entity_poly.type
_entity_poly.pdbx_seq_one_letter_code
_entity_poly.pdbx_strand_id
1 'polypeptide(L)'
;VNSNVKTVNGQKMYPRCYGDDGWYDFRKEPFEEGALQIYYWSMDASDRKRINDNSHYPIENTGWLDYIEGNDPDWPVRVLEDGLSVVQDRVEGFRNDMTTPDTRLCDDMNGLNPAQTDVLTQVMLGGLPPQHNGFPLHCRVRYFDPERSRPGLPENVAALVETFTADEVTVILVNMDQVKGSSVVVQGGAYAEHQITDVEVDGQNTVVNDSAFSVWLAPSCGSRLVIKAKRFVNQPSFDFPIV
;
A
#
# COMPACT_ATOMS: atom_id res chain seq x y z
N VAL A 1 11.58 -7.19 20.33
CA VAL A 1 10.59 -6.82 21.36
C VAL A 1 10.23 -8.04 22.18
N ASN A 2 9.56 -9.05 21.60
CA ASN A 2 9.06 -10.21 22.37
C ASN A 2 10.14 -11.11 23.01
N SER A 3 11.43 -10.93 22.67
CA SER A 3 12.55 -11.59 23.34
C SER A 3 12.97 -10.93 24.65
N ASN A 4 12.56 -9.70 24.92
CA ASN A 4 12.91 -8.93 26.11
C ASN A 4 11.80 -8.99 27.19
N VAL A 5 11.36 -10.19 27.50
CA VAL A 5 10.26 -10.46 28.45
C VAL A 5 10.76 -10.31 29.87
N LYS A 6 9.96 -9.68 30.73
CA LYS A 6 10.14 -9.69 32.20
C LYS A 6 9.01 -10.48 32.85
N THR A 7 9.30 -11.15 33.96
CA THR A 7 8.28 -11.78 34.78
C THR A 7 8.02 -10.87 35.99
N VAL A 8 6.79 -10.38 36.10
CA VAL A 8 6.34 -9.56 37.23
C VAL A 8 5.17 -10.27 37.91
N ASN A 9 5.29 -10.56 39.19
CA ASN A 9 4.28 -11.30 39.95
C ASN A 9 3.83 -12.62 39.32
N GLY A 10 4.77 -13.37 38.73
CA GLY A 10 4.51 -14.64 38.03
C GLY A 10 3.91 -14.52 36.63
N GLN A 11 3.65 -13.30 36.16
CA GLN A 11 3.10 -13.03 34.83
C GLN A 11 4.19 -12.52 33.88
N LYS A 12 4.22 -13.04 32.65
CA LYS A 12 5.09 -12.54 31.57
C LYS A 12 4.59 -11.16 31.14
N MET A 13 5.54 -10.23 31.00
CA MET A 13 5.29 -8.86 30.56
C MET A 13 6.23 -8.54 29.40
N TYR A 14 5.68 -7.95 28.34
CA TYR A 14 6.34 -7.66 27.08
C TYR A 14 6.59 -6.15 26.95
N PRO A 15 7.80 -5.69 26.57
CA PRO A 15 8.08 -4.28 26.41
C PRO A 15 7.41 -3.71 25.16
N ARG A 16 7.05 -2.43 25.21
CA ARG A 16 6.47 -1.69 24.08
C ARG A 16 7.47 -0.71 23.47
N CYS A 17 8.26 -0.09 24.30
CA CYS A 17 9.15 1.00 23.91
C CYS A 17 10.58 0.73 24.34
N TYR A 18 11.52 1.35 23.64
CA TYR A 18 12.94 1.37 23.95
C TYR A 18 13.41 2.83 24.04
N GLY A 19 14.15 3.18 25.09
CA GLY A 19 14.70 4.51 25.32
C GLY A 19 16.10 4.44 25.93
N ASP A 20 16.59 5.56 26.42
CA ASP A 20 17.97 5.70 26.96
C ASP A 20 18.26 4.73 28.11
N ASP A 21 17.24 4.45 28.94
CA ASP A 21 17.33 3.50 30.06
C ASP A 21 16.95 2.06 29.67
N GLY A 22 16.82 1.75 28.36
CA GLY A 22 16.49 0.44 27.84
C GLY A 22 14.97 0.25 27.62
N TRP A 23 14.52 -1.02 27.69
CA TRP A 23 13.13 -1.38 27.42
C TRP A 23 12.17 -0.95 28.53
N TYR A 24 11.06 -0.29 28.16
CA TYR A 24 10.01 0.19 29.09
C TYR A 24 8.59 -0.02 28.55
N ASP A 25 7.56 0.43 29.29
CA ASP A 25 6.13 0.20 29.03
C ASP A 25 5.82 -1.29 28.83
N PHE A 26 6.02 -2.08 29.91
CA PHE A 26 5.78 -3.51 29.88
C PHE A 26 4.30 -3.83 30.05
N ARG A 27 3.71 -4.59 29.10
CA ARG A 27 2.32 -5.03 29.10
C ARG A 27 2.22 -6.54 29.11
N LYS A 28 1.05 -7.06 29.47
CA LYS A 28 0.79 -8.50 29.55
C LYS A 28 0.77 -9.17 28.18
N GLU A 29 0.38 -8.41 27.20
CA GLU A 29 0.16 -8.82 25.84
C GLU A 29 1.50 -8.83 25.08
N PRO A 30 1.75 -9.83 24.22
CA PRO A 30 2.89 -9.78 23.30
C PRO A 30 2.79 -8.55 22.40
N PHE A 31 3.94 -8.11 21.88
CA PHE A 31 3.98 -7.09 20.84
C PHE A 31 3.58 -7.72 19.51
N GLU A 32 2.47 -7.32 18.96
CA GLU A 32 1.86 -7.89 17.77
C GLU A 32 1.70 -6.90 16.62
N GLU A 33 2.02 -5.64 16.88
CA GLU A 33 2.15 -4.66 15.82
C GLU A 33 3.14 -5.17 14.75
N GLY A 34 2.72 -5.10 13.49
CA GLY A 34 3.52 -5.57 12.38
C GLY A 34 3.22 -6.99 11.91
N ALA A 35 2.35 -7.76 12.56
CA ALA A 35 1.98 -9.09 12.07
C ALA A 35 1.37 -9.02 10.65
N LEU A 36 0.51 -8.03 10.42
CA LEU A 36 -0.11 -7.77 9.14
C LEU A 36 0.95 -7.36 8.09
N GLN A 37 1.87 -6.48 8.46
CA GLN A 37 2.97 -6.05 7.62
C GLN A 37 3.89 -7.23 7.25
N ILE A 38 4.25 -8.06 8.23
CA ILE A 38 5.07 -9.25 7.98
C ILE A 38 4.39 -10.17 6.97
N TYR A 39 3.08 -10.41 7.12
CA TYR A 39 2.32 -11.22 6.17
C TYR A 39 2.34 -10.62 4.76
N TYR A 40 2.12 -9.32 4.60
CA TYR A 40 2.15 -8.70 3.26
C TYR A 40 3.53 -8.75 2.60
N TRP A 41 4.61 -8.76 3.38
CA TRP A 41 5.94 -8.96 2.85
C TRP A 41 6.22 -10.42 2.49
N SER A 42 5.90 -11.35 3.37
CA SER A 42 6.20 -12.77 3.18
C SER A 42 5.19 -13.46 2.25
N MET A 43 3.91 -13.15 2.42
CA MET A 43 2.77 -13.90 1.88
C MET A 43 2.77 -15.38 2.30
N ASP A 44 3.42 -15.70 3.42
CA ASP A 44 3.52 -17.04 3.94
C ASP A 44 2.26 -17.41 4.75
N ALA A 45 1.76 -18.62 4.54
CA ALA A 45 0.57 -19.11 5.22
C ALA A 45 0.73 -19.18 6.75
N SER A 46 1.96 -19.39 7.25
CA SER A 46 2.25 -19.37 8.68
C SER A 46 2.15 -17.98 9.28
N ASP A 47 2.53 -16.94 8.52
CA ASP A 47 2.38 -15.55 8.94
C ASP A 47 0.91 -15.11 8.87
N ARG A 48 0.16 -15.56 7.84
CA ARG A 48 -1.29 -15.35 7.75
C ARG A 48 -2.02 -15.97 8.96
N LYS A 49 -1.63 -17.17 9.35
CA LYS A 49 -2.19 -17.85 10.51
C LYS A 49 -1.98 -17.07 11.81
N ARG A 50 -0.83 -16.43 11.98
CA ARG A 50 -0.53 -15.59 13.16
C ARG A 50 -1.51 -14.43 13.32
N ILE A 51 -1.99 -13.86 12.21
CA ILE A 51 -3.01 -12.81 12.25
C ILE A 51 -4.31 -13.35 12.85
N ASN A 52 -4.72 -14.56 12.47
CA ASN A 52 -5.96 -15.19 12.94
C ASN A 52 -5.84 -15.70 14.38
N ASP A 53 -4.69 -16.26 14.76
CA ASP A 53 -4.46 -16.83 16.10
C ASP A 53 -4.40 -15.73 17.19
N ASN A 54 -4.35 -14.47 16.77
CA ASN A 54 -4.23 -13.30 17.62
C ASN A 54 -5.58 -12.76 18.11
N SER A 55 -6.45 -13.67 18.54
CA SER A 55 -7.83 -13.36 18.97
C SER A 55 -7.95 -12.44 20.20
N HIS A 56 -6.84 -12.13 20.87
CA HIS A 56 -6.84 -11.28 22.07
C HIS A 56 -6.71 -9.78 21.77
N TYR A 57 -6.29 -9.44 20.55
CA TYR A 57 -6.17 -8.05 20.07
C TYR A 57 -6.68 -8.00 18.64
N PRO A 58 -7.81 -7.29 18.40
CA PRO A 58 -8.20 -7.00 17.04
C PRO A 58 -7.05 -6.25 16.38
N ILE A 59 -6.48 -6.84 15.33
CA ILE A 59 -5.51 -6.17 14.48
C ILE A 59 -6.31 -5.05 13.80
N GLU A 60 -5.99 -3.82 14.15
CA GLU A 60 -6.60 -2.66 13.52
C GLU A 60 -6.26 -2.68 12.02
N ASN A 61 -7.22 -2.29 11.17
CA ASN A 61 -7.08 -2.19 9.72
C ASN A 61 -7.01 -3.52 8.94
N THR A 62 -7.78 -4.52 9.34
CA THR A 62 -7.95 -5.75 8.53
C THR A 62 -8.77 -5.55 7.26
N GLY A 63 -9.45 -4.41 7.09
CA GLY A 63 -10.34 -4.17 5.95
C GLY A 63 -9.68 -4.38 4.59
N TRP A 64 -8.40 -3.98 4.45
CA TRP A 64 -7.64 -4.28 3.24
C TRP A 64 -7.43 -5.78 3.02
N LEU A 65 -7.12 -6.53 4.08
CA LEU A 65 -6.97 -7.98 4.03
C LEU A 65 -8.29 -8.67 3.68
N ASP A 66 -9.38 -8.26 4.32
CA ASP A 66 -10.72 -8.79 4.05
C ASP A 66 -11.13 -8.54 2.60
N TYR A 67 -10.81 -7.36 2.05
CA TYR A 67 -11.07 -7.03 0.66
C TYR A 67 -10.29 -7.93 -0.32
N ILE A 68 -8.97 -8.05 -0.18
CA ILE A 68 -8.15 -8.86 -1.10
C ILE A 68 -8.44 -10.35 -1.01
N GLU A 69 -9.00 -10.81 0.11
CA GLU A 69 -9.49 -12.18 0.32
C GLU A 69 -10.95 -12.38 -0.15
N GLY A 70 -11.59 -11.32 -0.66
CA GLY A 70 -12.96 -11.37 -1.20
C GLY A 70 -14.06 -11.34 -0.16
N ASN A 71 -13.74 -11.07 1.12
CA ASN A 71 -14.71 -11.04 2.22
C ASN A 71 -15.46 -9.70 2.33
N ASP A 72 -14.88 -8.62 1.78
CA ASP A 72 -15.44 -7.26 1.85
C ASP A 72 -15.24 -6.49 0.52
N PRO A 73 -16.02 -6.79 -0.52
CA PRO A 73 -15.83 -6.21 -1.86
C PRO A 73 -16.08 -4.70 -1.93
N ASP A 74 -16.84 -4.14 -1.00
CA ASP A 74 -17.20 -2.72 -0.98
C ASP A 74 -16.18 -1.85 -0.19
N TRP A 75 -15.16 -2.47 0.41
CA TRP A 75 -14.16 -1.76 1.20
C TRP A 75 -13.46 -0.62 0.44
N PRO A 76 -13.04 -0.76 -0.85
CA PRO A 76 -12.38 0.33 -1.56
C PRO A 76 -13.21 1.59 -1.69
N VAL A 77 -14.52 1.45 -1.91
CA VAL A 77 -15.42 2.60 -2.02
C VAL A 77 -15.49 3.35 -0.70
N ARG A 78 -15.76 2.62 0.39
CA ARG A 78 -15.86 3.23 1.72
C ARG A 78 -14.58 3.94 2.15
N VAL A 79 -13.43 3.30 1.98
CA VAL A 79 -12.15 3.88 2.41
C VAL A 79 -11.73 5.08 1.56
N LEU A 80 -12.13 5.12 0.28
CA LEU A 80 -11.91 6.29 -0.59
C LEU A 80 -12.82 7.46 -0.20
N GLU A 81 -14.09 7.20 0.16
CA GLU A 81 -15.02 8.20 0.68
C GLU A 81 -14.52 8.78 2.00
N ASP A 82 -14.10 7.92 2.93
CA ASP A 82 -13.50 8.34 4.21
C ASP A 82 -12.23 9.18 3.99
N GLY A 83 -11.35 8.74 3.09
CA GLY A 83 -10.13 9.46 2.73
C GLY A 83 -10.41 10.83 2.12
N LEU A 84 -11.44 10.93 1.28
CA LEU A 84 -11.88 12.21 0.70
C LEU A 84 -12.45 13.14 1.79
N SER A 85 -13.24 12.62 2.72
CA SER A 85 -13.74 13.39 3.86
C SER A 85 -12.60 13.96 4.70
N VAL A 86 -11.58 13.16 5.00
CA VAL A 86 -10.38 13.62 5.73
C VAL A 86 -9.67 14.76 4.98
N VAL A 87 -9.54 14.66 3.65
CA VAL A 87 -8.95 15.73 2.83
C VAL A 87 -9.77 17.02 2.92
N GLN A 88 -11.10 16.91 2.81
CA GLN A 88 -12.01 18.06 2.89
C GLN A 88 -11.93 18.75 4.25
N ASP A 89 -11.97 17.98 5.33
CA ASP A 89 -11.88 18.50 6.70
C ASP A 89 -10.55 19.23 6.94
N ARG A 90 -9.43 18.66 6.47
CA ARG A 90 -8.11 19.30 6.58
C ARG A 90 -7.99 20.57 5.76
N VAL A 91 -8.54 20.58 4.54
CA VAL A 91 -8.58 21.80 3.70
C VAL A 91 -9.40 22.88 4.37
N GLU A 92 -10.54 22.55 4.97
CA GLU A 92 -11.36 23.50 5.72
C GLU A 92 -10.65 23.99 6.98
N GLY A 93 -10.06 23.07 7.74
CA GLY A 93 -9.23 23.42 8.90
C GLY A 93 -8.09 24.38 8.53
N PHE A 94 -7.41 24.12 7.40
CA PHE A 94 -6.34 24.99 6.91
C PHE A 94 -6.85 26.39 6.49
N ARG A 95 -8.02 26.46 5.86
CA ARG A 95 -8.65 27.74 5.49
C ARG A 95 -9.05 28.59 6.69
N ASN A 96 -9.44 27.92 7.77
CA ASN A 96 -9.90 28.57 9.00
C ASN A 96 -8.77 28.80 10.02
N ASP A 97 -7.55 28.35 9.72
CA ASP A 97 -6.41 28.49 10.60
C ASP A 97 -5.96 29.97 10.69
N MET A 98 -6.09 30.53 11.87
CA MET A 98 -5.72 31.93 12.20
C MET A 98 -4.39 32.01 12.94
N THR A 99 -3.65 30.92 13.07
CA THR A 99 -2.34 30.95 13.73
C THR A 99 -1.28 31.58 12.84
N THR A 100 -0.24 32.14 13.48
CA THR A 100 0.92 32.71 12.80
C THR A 100 2.14 31.81 13.04
N PRO A 101 3.23 31.92 12.23
CA PRO A 101 4.42 31.06 12.39
C PRO A 101 5.03 31.06 13.78
N ASP A 102 4.89 32.20 14.53
CA ASP A 102 5.39 32.37 15.89
C ASP A 102 4.46 31.83 16.99
N THR A 103 3.20 31.54 16.63
CA THR A 103 2.20 30.97 17.56
C THR A 103 1.88 29.52 17.26
N ARG A 104 2.40 28.97 16.16
CA ARG A 104 2.18 27.59 15.75
C ARG A 104 3.34 26.70 16.17
N LEU A 105 3.03 25.53 16.76
CA LEU A 105 4.03 24.51 16.98
C LEU A 105 4.48 23.89 15.64
N CYS A 106 5.73 23.47 15.55
CA CYS A 106 6.31 22.95 14.31
C CYS A 106 5.57 21.71 13.75
N ASP A 107 4.95 20.93 14.62
CA ASP A 107 4.25 19.69 14.26
C ASP A 107 2.77 19.91 13.88
N ASP A 108 2.21 21.09 14.14
CA ASP A 108 0.79 21.39 13.84
C ASP A 108 0.46 21.24 12.34
N MET A 109 1.42 21.51 11.48
CA MET A 109 1.25 21.38 10.03
C MET A 109 0.97 19.94 9.57
N ASN A 110 1.44 18.95 10.30
CA ASN A 110 1.19 17.55 9.97
C ASN A 110 -0.29 17.19 10.08
N GLY A 111 -0.98 17.74 11.09
CA GLY A 111 -2.42 17.56 11.27
C GLY A 111 -3.28 18.25 10.20
N LEU A 112 -2.76 19.34 9.61
CA LEU A 112 -3.47 20.13 8.59
C LEU A 112 -3.11 19.75 7.15
N ASN A 113 -2.08 18.92 6.94
CA ASN A 113 -1.67 18.52 5.60
C ASN A 113 -2.79 17.74 4.90
N PRO A 114 -3.37 18.24 3.80
CA PRO A 114 -4.46 17.58 3.10
C PRO A 114 -3.99 16.37 2.28
N ALA A 115 -2.68 16.17 2.10
CA ALA A 115 -2.14 15.05 1.33
C ALA A 115 -2.40 13.72 2.06
N GLN A 116 -3.45 13.02 1.65
CA GLN A 116 -3.82 11.70 2.15
C GLN A 116 -3.48 10.64 1.10
N THR A 117 -2.39 9.91 1.29
CA THR A 117 -1.86 8.96 0.31
C THR A 117 -2.02 7.50 0.71
N ASP A 118 -2.36 7.21 1.96
CA ASP A 118 -2.40 5.85 2.52
C ASP A 118 -3.39 4.97 1.76
N VAL A 119 -4.61 5.46 1.60
CA VAL A 119 -5.68 4.78 0.86
C VAL A 119 -5.27 4.51 -0.59
N LEU A 120 -4.72 5.53 -1.25
CA LEU A 120 -4.27 5.41 -2.65
C LEU A 120 -3.15 4.39 -2.79
N THR A 121 -2.21 4.34 -1.85
CA THR A 121 -1.14 3.35 -1.83
C THR A 121 -1.70 1.93 -1.75
N GLN A 122 -2.70 1.71 -0.92
CA GLN A 122 -3.34 0.40 -0.81
C GLN A 122 -4.12 0.04 -2.07
N VAL A 123 -5.12 0.87 -2.44
CA VAL A 123 -6.07 0.51 -3.51
C VAL A 123 -5.45 0.51 -4.90
N MET A 124 -4.50 1.40 -5.18
CA MET A 124 -3.90 1.51 -6.51
C MET A 124 -2.66 0.65 -6.70
N LEU A 125 -1.85 0.50 -5.67
CA LEU A 125 -0.54 -0.15 -5.77
C LEU A 125 -0.48 -1.54 -5.14
N GLY A 126 -1.52 -1.95 -4.42
CA GLY A 126 -1.51 -3.19 -3.64
C GLY A 126 -0.46 -3.15 -2.53
N GLY A 127 -0.31 -1.99 -1.90
CA GLY A 127 0.74 -1.72 -0.94
C GLY A 127 0.26 -1.67 0.51
N LEU A 128 1.22 -1.40 1.37
CA LEU A 128 0.97 -1.02 2.75
C LEU A 128 0.92 0.50 2.87
N PRO A 129 0.12 1.06 3.78
CA PRO A 129 0.17 2.49 4.05
C PRO A 129 1.59 2.91 4.42
N PRO A 130 2.09 4.03 3.86
CA PRO A 130 3.36 4.59 4.30
C PRO A 130 3.24 4.97 5.78
N GLN A 131 4.17 4.53 6.60
CA GLN A 131 4.17 4.84 8.03
C GLN A 131 4.99 6.10 8.32
N HIS A 132 4.70 6.76 9.46
CA HIS A 132 5.36 7.99 9.89
C HIS A 132 6.88 7.94 9.92
N ASN A 133 7.48 6.76 10.06
CA ASN A 133 8.92 6.60 10.26
C ASN A 133 9.70 6.32 8.96
N GLY A 134 9.11 6.61 7.79
CA GLY A 134 9.82 6.50 6.53
C GLY A 134 10.18 5.09 6.11
N PHE A 135 9.28 4.14 6.30
CA PHE A 135 9.45 2.79 5.77
C PHE A 135 9.53 2.82 4.23
N PRO A 136 10.30 1.90 3.63
CA PRO A 136 10.32 1.75 2.19
C PRO A 136 8.90 1.52 1.65
N LEU A 137 8.60 2.09 0.49
CA LEU A 137 7.34 1.81 -0.18
C LEU A 137 7.23 0.32 -0.47
N HIS A 138 6.16 -0.30 0.01
CA HIS A 138 5.82 -1.69 -0.29
C HIS A 138 4.57 -1.70 -1.16
N CYS A 139 4.68 -2.25 -2.36
CA CYS A 139 3.55 -2.40 -3.27
C CYS A 139 3.75 -3.59 -4.22
N ARG A 140 2.67 -4.04 -4.82
CA ARG A 140 2.68 -5.11 -5.82
C ARG A 140 3.04 -4.60 -7.19
N VAL A 141 2.51 -3.43 -7.51
CA VAL A 141 2.73 -2.75 -8.79
C VAL A 141 2.98 -1.26 -8.57
N ARG A 142 3.68 -0.64 -9.49
CA ARG A 142 3.87 0.80 -9.57
C ARG A 142 3.61 1.26 -10.99
N TYR A 143 3.09 2.47 -11.15
CA TYR A 143 2.74 3.00 -12.47
C TYR A 143 3.64 4.15 -12.85
N PHE A 144 3.80 4.33 -14.18
CA PHE A 144 4.52 5.46 -14.74
C PHE A 144 3.76 6.00 -15.96
N ASP A 145 3.83 7.31 -16.12
CA ASP A 145 3.31 8.05 -17.25
C ASP A 145 4.44 8.22 -18.30
N PRO A 146 4.43 7.43 -19.40
CA PRO A 146 5.51 7.50 -20.38
C PRO A 146 5.49 8.80 -21.19
N GLU A 147 4.33 9.43 -21.38
CA GLU A 147 4.24 10.69 -22.14
C GLU A 147 4.91 11.85 -21.39
N ARG A 148 4.77 11.87 -20.05
CA ARG A 148 5.37 12.91 -19.20
C ARG A 148 6.68 12.48 -18.56
N SER A 149 7.15 11.26 -18.81
CA SER A 149 8.36 10.67 -18.22
C SER A 149 8.40 10.84 -16.68
N ARG A 150 7.30 10.50 -16.01
CA ARG A 150 7.18 10.67 -14.55
C ARG A 150 6.55 9.44 -13.87
N PRO A 151 6.85 9.20 -12.57
CA PRO A 151 6.11 8.23 -11.77
C PRO A 151 4.66 8.68 -11.56
N GLY A 152 3.79 7.68 -11.39
CA GLY A 152 2.36 7.84 -11.20
C GLY A 152 1.55 7.55 -12.46
N LEU A 153 0.23 7.44 -12.29
CA LEU A 153 -0.68 7.24 -13.40
C LEU A 153 -0.72 8.46 -14.33
N PRO A 154 -0.97 8.25 -15.63
CA PRO A 154 -1.38 9.33 -16.52
C PRO A 154 -2.63 10.04 -16.00
N GLU A 155 -2.81 11.28 -16.40
CA GLU A 155 -4.03 12.03 -16.15
C GLU A 155 -5.23 11.28 -16.74
N ASN A 156 -6.36 11.25 -16.03
CA ASN A 156 -7.58 10.53 -16.38
C ASN A 156 -7.46 8.99 -16.40
N VAL A 157 -6.39 8.41 -15.89
CA VAL A 157 -6.32 6.97 -15.66
C VAL A 157 -6.49 6.66 -14.19
N ALA A 158 -7.40 5.74 -13.88
CA ALA A 158 -7.58 5.17 -12.55
C ALA A 158 -7.07 3.74 -12.50
N ALA A 159 -6.62 3.30 -11.32
CA ALA A 159 -6.19 1.94 -11.06
C ALA A 159 -6.78 1.40 -9.75
N LEU A 160 -7.11 0.12 -9.76
CA LEU A 160 -7.54 -0.62 -8.58
C LEU A 160 -6.87 -1.99 -8.57
N VAL A 161 -6.20 -2.32 -7.48
CA VAL A 161 -5.77 -3.68 -7.20
C VAL A 161 -6.98 -4.44 -6.66
N GLU A 162 -7.45 -5.42 -7.43
CA GLU A 162 -8.64 -6.22 -7.09
C GLU A 162 -8.30 -7.34 -6.12
N THR A 163 -7.20 -8.03 -6.35
CA THR A 163 -6.70 -9.12 -5.49
C THR A 163 -5.22 -9.36 -5.71
N PHE A 164 -4.57 -10.04 -4.78
CA PHE A 164 -3.21 -10.54 -4.99
C PHE A 164 -2.91 -11.78 -4.13
N THR A 165 -1.95 -12.55 -4.59
CA THR A 165 -1.35 -13.71 -3.90
C THR A 165 0.17 -13.51 -3.75
N ALA A 166 0.88 -14.57 -3.42
CA ALA A 166 2.35 -14.52 -3.35
C ALA A 166 3.01 -14.19 -4.71
N ASP A 167 2.42 -14.63 -5.81
CA ASP A 167 3.01 -14.63 -7.16
C ASP A 167 2.12 -14.00 -8.24
N GLU A 168 0.95 -13.50 -7.86
CA GLU A 168 -0.01 -12.91 -8.78
C GLU A 168 -0.64 -11.65 -8.19
N VAL A 169 -0.94 -10.68 -9.03
CA VAL A 169 -1.76 -9.51 -8.70
C VAL A 169 -2.72 -9.22 -9.83
N THR A 170 -3.98 -8.99 -9.50
CA THR A 170 -5.00 -8.56 -10.45
C THR A 170 -5.24 -7.06 -10.30
N VAL A 171 -5.14 -6.35 -11.41
CA VAL A 171 -5.30 -4.89 -11.48
C VAL A 171 -6.36 -4.53 -12.50
N ILE A 172 -7.23 -3.60 -12.14
CA ILE A 172 -8.15 -2.96 -13.07
C ILE A 172 -7.59 -1.56 -13.38
N LEU A 173 -7.39 -1.27 -14.66
CA LEU A 173 -7.04 0.06 -15.17
C LEU A 173 -8.22 0.61 -15.96
N VAL A 174 -8.53 1.89 -15.79
CA VAL A 174 -9.61 2.56 -16.52
C VAL A 174 -9.13 3.91 -17.04
N ASN A 175 -9.25 4.12 -18.33
CA ASN A 175 -9.07 5.42 -18.95
C ASN A 175 -10.40 6.18 -18.97
N MET A 176 -10.51 7.24 -18.20
CA MET A 176 -11.70 8.07 -18.08
C MET A 176 -11.77 9.18 -19.14
N ASP A 177 -10.71 9.37 -19.94
CA ASP A 177 -10.75 10.29 -21.06
C ASP A 177 -11.64 9.74 -22.18
N GLN A 178 -12.58 10.56 -22.65
CA GLN A 178 -13.55 10.14 -23.66
C GLN A 178 -13.01 10.19 -25.09
N VAL A 179 -11.88 10.84 -25.30
CA VAL A 179 -11.34 11.16 -26.63
C VAL A 179 -9.96 10.59 -26.86
N LYS A 180 -9.09 10.63 -25.82
CA LYS A 180 -7.69 10.22 -25.94
C LYS A 180 -7.47 8.85 -25.35
N GLY A 181 -6.73 8.00 -26.08
CA GLY A 181 -6.11 6.81 -25.51
C GLY A 181 -4.94 7.19 -24.60
N SER A 182 -4.57 6.31 -23.71
CA SER A 182 -3.48 6.53 -22.74
C SER A 182 -2.58 5.31 -22.63
N SER A 183 -1.28 5.51 -22.60
CA SER A 183 -0.31 4.46 -22.29
C SER A 183 0.11 4.53 -20.84
N VAL A 184 0.18 3.39 -20.19
CA VAL A 184 0.60 3.22 -18.80
C VAL A 184 1.73 2.20 -18.76
N VAL A 185 2.84 2.56 -18.11
CA VAL A 185 3.86 1.56 -17.78
C VAL A 185 3.55 1.00 -16.40
N VAL A 186 3.48 -0.33 -16.30
CA VAL A 186 3.24 -1.08 -15.06
C VAL A 186 4.51 -1.79 -14.69
N GLN A 187 5.04 -1.49 -13.50
CA GLN A 187 6.27 -2.07 -12.95
C GLN A 187 5.93 -3.03 -11.80
N GLY A 188 6.64 -4.12 -11.71
CA GLY A 188 6.55 -5.09 -10.61
C GLY A 188 7.30 -4.61 -9.38
N GLY A 189 6.55 -4.28 -8.33
CA GLY A 189 7.08 -3.75 -7.08
C GLY A 189 7.32 -2.25 -7.10
N ALA A 190 7.80 -1.72 -5.97
CA ALA A 190 8.05 -0.29 -5.80
C ALA A 190 9.32 0.17 -6.53
N TYR A 191 10.30 -0.72 -6.66
CA TYR A 191 11.67 -0.46 -7.11
C TYR A 191 12.12 -1.44 -8.20
N ALA A 192 11.19 -1.98 -9.01
CA ALA A 192 11.47 -2.99 -10.04
C ALA A 192 12.03 -4.32 -9.47
N GLU A 193 11.88 -4.56 -8.18
CA GLU A 193 12.41 -5.73 -7.47
C GLU A 193 11.68 -7.05 -7.84
N HIS A 194 10.54 -6.96 -8.54
CA HIS A 194 9.80 -8.13 -9.01
C HIS A 194 9.96 -8.31 -10.52
N GLN A 195 10.18 -9.56 -10.95
CA GLN A 195 10.16 -9.92 -12.35
C GLN A 195 8.75 -10.35 -12.76
N ILE A 196 8.11 -9.59 -13.62
CA ILE A 196 6.84 -9.96 -14.24
C ILE A 196 7.14 -11.06 -15.26
N THR A 197 6.52 -12.22 -15.10
CA THR A 197 6.72 -13.36 -16.02
C THR A 197 5.75 -13.30 -17.17
N ASP A 198 4.48 -13.07 -16.86
CA ASP A 198 3.43 -12.99 -17.86
C ASP A 198 2.25 -12.13 -17.38
N VAL A 199 1.49 -11.64 -18.34
CA VAL A 199 0.28 -10.83 -18.12
C VAL A 199 -0.85 -11.40 -18.96
N GLU A 200 -1.99 -11.64 -18.33
CA GLU A 200 -3.23 -12.01 -19.00
C GLU A 200 -4.16 -10.81 -19.09
N VAL A 201 -4.63 -10.52 -20.29
CA VAL A 201 -5.64 -9.50 -20.60
C VAL A 201 -6.74 -10.16 -21.42
N ASP A 202 -7.99 -10.10 -20.97
CA ASP A 202 -9.15 -10.65 -21.69
C ASP A 202 -8.96 -12.13 -22.10
N GLY A 203 -8.32 -12.93 -21.27
CA GLY A 203 -8.04 -14.35 -21.52
C GLY A 203 -6.85 -14.61 -22.47
N GLN A 204 -6.14 -13.57 -22.90
CA GLN A 204 -4.93 -13.68 -23.71
C GLN A 204 -3.70 -13.48 -22.84
N ASN A 205 -2.86 -14.51 -22.77
CA ASN A 205 -1.62 -14.46 -21.99
C ASN A 205 -0.44 -13.99 -22.87
N THR A 206 0.31 -13.02 -22.35
CA THR A 206 1.53 -12.49 -22.98
C THR A 206 2.71 -12.69 -22.03
N VAL A 207 3.77 -13.30 -22.54
CA VAL A 207 5.03 -13.46 -21.79
C VAL A 207 5.78 -12.12 -21.80
N VAL A 208 6.16 -11.66 -20.61
CA VAL A 208 6.88 -10.39 -20.39
C VAL A 208 8.35 -10.66 -20.06
N ASN A 209 8.64 -11.39 -19.01
CA ASN A 209 9.99 -11.69 -18.49
C ASN A 209 10.85 -10.43 -18.24
N ASP A 210 10.24 -9.37 -17.76
CA ASP A 210 10.88 -8.09 -17.43
C ASP A 210 10.34 -7.54 -16.11
N SER A 211 10.93 -6.47 -15.60
CA SER A 211 10.45 -5.75 -14.43
C SER A 211 9.24 -4.87 -14.71
N ALA A 212 8.95 -4.54 -15.95
CA ALA A 212 7.87 -3.66 -16.37
C ALA A 212 7.33 -4.02 -17.75
N PHE A 213 6.13 -3.55 -18.07
CA PHE A 213 5.50 -3.65 -19.38
C PHE A 213 4.58 -2.45 -19.63
N SER A 214 4.25 -2.19 -20.89
CA SER A 214 3.36 -1.10 -21.27
C SER A 214 1.97 -1.62 -21.64
N VAL A 215 0.94 -0.89 -21.19
CA VAL A 215 -0.47 -1.11 -21.54
C VAL A 215 -1.01 0.12 -22.22
N TRP A 216 -1.68 -0.06 -23.34
CA TRP A 216 -2.43 1.00 -24.00
C TRP A 216 -3.94 0.84 -23.71
N LEU A 217 -4.56 1.92 -23.26
CA LEU A 217 -5.98 1.98 -22.92
C LEU A 217 -6.69 2.87 -23.94
N ALA A 218 -7.67 2.32 -24.63
CA ALA A 218 -8.53 3.11 -25.51
C ALA A 218 -9.34 4.15 -24.73
N PRO A 219 -9.86 5.22 -25.39
CA PRO A 219 -10.73 6.18 -24.74
C PRO A 219 -11.95 5.50 -24.11
N SER A 220 -12.33 5.91 -22.90
CA SER A 220 -13.45 5.36 -22.12
C SER A 220 -13.43 3.84 -21.93
N CYS A 221 -12.26 3.22 -22.00
CA CYS A 221 -12.12 1.78 -21.81
C CYS A 221 -11.32 1.43 -20.57
N GLY A 222 -11.62 0.26 -20.03
CA GLY A 222 -10.84 -0.38 -18.96
C GLY A 222 -10.21 -1.68 -19.44
N SER A 223 -9.24 -2.15 -18.69
CA SER A 223 -8.63 -3.47 -18.83
C SER A 223 -8.41 -4.09 -17.47
N ARG A 224 -8.70 -5.38 -17.35
CA ARG A 224 -8.39 -6.20 -16.20
C ARG A 224 -7.16 -7.02 -16.51
N LEU A 225 -6.10 -6.80 -15.75
CA LEU A 225 -4.78 -7.39 -15.93
C LEU A 225 -4.55 -8.42 -14.83
N VAL A 226 -4.28 -9.67 -15.16
CA VAL A 226 -3.78 -10.68 -14.23
C VAL A 226 -2.28 -10.79 -14.47
N ILE A 227 -1.50 -10.31 -13.52
CA ILE A 227 -0.04 -10.14 -13.62
C ILE A 227 0.63 -11.18 -12.74
N LYS A 228 1.41 -12.08 -13.34
CA LYS A 228 2.23 -13.05 -12.62
C LYS A 228 3.65 -12.54 -12.47
N ALA A 229 4.21 -12.69 -11.27
CA ALA A 229 5.55 -12.19 -10.99
C ALA A 229 6.32 -13.09 -10.00
N LYS A 230 7.63 -13.17 -10.22
CA LYS A 230 8.58 -13.66 -9.22
C LYS A 230 9.02 -12.49 -8.37
N ARG A 231 8.72 -12.53 -7.08
CA ARG A 231 9.03 -11.43 -6.17
C ARG A 231 10.49 -11.46 -5.71
N PHE A 232 11.07 -10.26 -5.54
CA PHE A 232 12.39 -10.02 -4.96
C PHE A 232 13.54 -10.77 -5.66
N VAL A 233 13.44 -10.92 -6.97
CA VAL A 233 14.48 -11.59 -7.80
C VAL A 233 15.38 -10.62 -8.55
N ASN A 234 14.96 -9.36 -8.69
CA ASN A 234 15.73 -8.30 -9.30
C ASN A 234 16.41 -7.42 -8.25
N GLN A 235 17.51 -6.81 -8.61
CA GLN A 235 18.08 -5.74 -7.79
C GLN A 235 17.19 -4.50 -7.89
N PRO A 236 16.82 -3.88 -6.75
CA PRO A 236 16.02 -2.66 -6.75
C PRO A 236 16.67 -1.53 -7.56
N SER A 237 15.87 -0.79 -8.31
CA SER A 237 16.27 0.39 -9.08
C SER A 237 15.28 1.54 -8.90
N PHE A 238 15.77 2.78 -9.01
CA PHE A 238 14.98 4.00 -9.07
C PHE A 238 14.85 4.55 -10.50
N ASP A 239 15.42 3.84 -11.47
CA ASP A 239 15.39 4.26 -12.86
C ASP A 239 13.95 4.28 -13.40
N PHE A 240 13.70 5.21 -14.31
CA PHE A 240 12.43 5.22 -15.04
C PHE A 240 12.39 3.98 -15.97
N PRO A 241 11.36 3.13 -15.90
CA PRO A 241 11.30 1.94 -16.74
C PRO A 241 11.11 2.33 -18.21
N ILE A 242 12.01 1.84 -19.03
CA ILE A 242 11.98 2.00 -20.50
C ILE A 242 11.42 0.69 -21.05
N VAL A 243 10.23 0.74 -21.68
CA VAL A 243 9.50 -0.42 -22.22
C VAL A 243 9.07 -0.14 -23.64
#